data_37c4c48a25a3e32854867f057b3bd396
#
_entry.id   37c4c48a25a3e32854867f057b3bd396
#
_cell.length_a   1.000
_cell.length_b   1.000
_cell.length_c   1.000
_cell.angle_alpha   90.00
_cell.angle_beta   90.00
_cell.angle_gamma   90.00
#
_symmetry.space_group_name_H-M   'P 1'
#
loop_
_entity.id
_entity.type
_entity.pdbx_description
1 polymer ?
#
loop_
_entity_poly.entity_id
_entity_poly.type
_entity_poly.pdbx_seq_one_letter_code
_entity_poly.pdbx_strand_id
1 'polypeptide(L)'
;MLNNNSFFFVGIAGTGMSAIAQYLKGIGKNVSGSDRLFSKDKKLDTQVKFEAMGIDCYFQDGSGITSDTDIVVVSTAIEESNVEYQKALSLGIRIVKRSALLAAISESKKTIAVGGTSGKSTTTAMIFHILECAGKSPSLITGAGLSSLQEKGLLGNAWNGDGEYLVIEADESDGSIVSYKPYISVLLNVERDHKEEDELMQLFSTFKANTSHAFIVNAGNKLAKQLSNGVQWQFEAEGVVGESGYEAFGFSQNGFEISFELNGMRCNVPLIGKHNMENTLAAVAVCKEAGVAVQDSIEAMKTFKGIYRRTQLLGHNKERNIYLIDDFAHNPSEVAAAIRACQQICPTVMAYFQPHGFGPLRFMHKDLAKDVDAALRESDTFLIGDVYYAGGTVNKDICPSIVSEAMTGNAVFVGNKENASAYIAENIKDNTVLLVMGARDPNLSEFGIEIFNKL
;
A
#
# COMPACT_ATOMS: atom_id res chain seq x y z
N MET A 1 -24.20 11.89 4.94
CA MET A 1 -22.91 12.55 4.71
C MET A 1 -22.77 13.04 3.26
N LEU A 2 -22.97 12.21 2.26
CA LEU A 2 -22.78 12.57 0.83
C LEU A 2 -23.79 13.57 0.26
N ASN A 3 -24.84 13.91 0.99
CA ASN A 3 -25.78 14.99 0.61
C ASN A 3 -25.20 16.41 0.82
N ASN A 4 -24.10 16.54 1.60
CA ASN A 4 -23.39 17.80 1.75
C ASN A 4 -22.57 18.09 0.49
N ASN A 5 -22.28 19.37 0.23
CA ASN A 5 -21.61 19.79 -0.99
C ASN A 5 -20.19 20.28 -0.78
N SER A 6 -19.85 20.80 0.42
CA SER A 6 -18.55 21.43 0.70
C SER A 6 -17.78 20.65 1.77
N PHE A 7 -16.57 20.20 1.44
CA PHE A 7 -15.71 19.40 2.31
C PHE A 7 -14.33 20.04 2.43
N PHE A 8 -13.87 20.24 3.66
CA PHE A 8 -12.52 20.70 3.94
C PHE A 8 -11.71 19.60 4.61
N PHE A 9 -10.53 19.27 4.07
CA PHE A 9 -9.66 18.21 4.56
C PHE A 9 -8.46 18.76 5.32
N VAL A 10 -8.31 18.40 6.61
CA VAL A 10 -7.13 18.74 7.41
C VAL A 10 -6.05 17.69 7.23
N GLY A 11 -4.90 18.06 6.66
CA GLY A 11 -3.86 17.14 6.26
C GLY A 11 -4.16 16.44 4.93
N ILE A 12 -4.63 17.22 3.93
CA ILE A 12 -5.10 16.71 2.62
C ILE A 12 -4.03 15.97 1.82
N ALA A 13 -2.75 16.28 2.02
CA ALA A 13 -1.65 15.63 1.30
C ALA A 13 -1.37 14.19 1.77
N GLY A 14 -1.92 13.78 2.91
CA GLY A 14 -1.84 12.38 3.36
C GLY A 14 -2.52 11.43 2.39
N THR A 15 -1.94 10.24 2.16
CA THR A 15 -2.37 9.30 1.09
C THR A 15 -3.85 8.92 1.18
N GLY A 16 -4.36 8.57 2.36
CA GLY A 16 -5.77 8.23 2.53
C GLY A 16 -6.72 9.44 2.47
N MET A 17 -6.24 10.63 2.86
CA MET A 17 -7.02 11.88 2.77
C MET A 17 -7.12 12.33 1.32
N SER A 18 -5.98 12.34 0.60
CA SER A 18 -5.91 12.74 -0.80
C SER A 18 -6.78 11.87 -1.71
N ALA A 19 -6.85 10.57 -1.46
CA ALA A 19 -7.68 9.66 -2.24
C ALA A 19 -9.18 9.99 -2.11
N ILE A 20 -9.67 10.21 -0.89
CA ILE A 20 -11.07 10.56 -0.65
C ILE A 20 -11.38 11.96 -1.20
N ALA A 21 -10.47 12.93 -1.03
CA ALA A 21 -10.64 14.28 -1.56
C ALA A 21 -10.82 14.28 -3.09
N GLN A 22 -9.97 13.53 -3.81
CA GLN A 22 -10.07 13.36 -5.26
C GLN A 22 -11.39 12.68 -5.67
N TYR A 23 -11.77 11.62 -4.95
CA TYR A 23 -13.03 10.92 -5.22
C TYR A 23 -14.23 11.86 -5.07
N LEU A 24 -14.32 12.61 -3.97
CA LEU A 24 -15.41 13.57 -3.74
C LEU A 24 -15.43 14.66 -4.82
N LYS A 25 -14.25 15.18 -5.19
CA LYS A 25 -14.15 16.16 -6.30
C LYS A 25 -14.68 15.59 -7.61
N GLY A 26 -14.32 14.33 -7.92
CA GLY A 26 -14.74 13.65 -9.14
C GLY A 26 -16.25 13.39 -9.22
N ILE A 27 -16.94 13.24 -8.07
CA ILE A 27 -18.42 13.16 -8.01
C ILE A 27 -19.09 14.53 -7.87
N GLY A 28 -18.37 15.63 -8.16
CA GLY A 28 -18.91 16.98 -8.25
C GLY A 28 -19.04 17.73 -6.93
N LYS A 29 -18.34 17.30 -5.85
CA LYS A 29 -18.33 18.04 -4.58
C LYS A 29 -17.32 19.18 -4.61
N ASN A 30 -17.57 20.22 -3.81
CA ASN A 30 -16.61 21.27 -3.54
C ASN A 30 -15.62 20.76 -2.49
N VAL A 31 -14.37 20.66 -2.87
CA VAL A 31 -13.33 20.09 -2.02
C VAL A 31 -12.18 21.09 -1.89
N SER A 32 -11.78 21.30 -0.67
CA SER A 32 -10.61 22.08 -0.30
C SER A 32 -9.89 21.42 0.87
N GLY A 33 -8.69 21.87 1.18
CA GLY A 33 -7.98 21.37 2.35
C GLY A 33 -6.66 22.05 2.60
N SER A 34 -6.08 21.73 3.76
CA SER A 34 -4.79 22.24 4.19
C SER A 34 -3.83 21.10 4.48
N ASP A 35 -2.56 21.42 4.45
CA ASP A 35 -1.52 20.51 4.93
C ASP A 35 -0.36 21.30 5.56
N ARG A 36 0.26 20.74 6.61
CA ARG A 36 1.43 21.33 7.27
C ARG A 36 2.67 21.42 6.34
N LEU A 37 2.69 20.61 5.27
CA LEU A 37 3.76 20.58 4.29
C LEU A 37 3.58 21.66 3.21
N PHE A 38 2.43 22.30 3.13
CA PHE A 38 2.24 23.39 2.18
C PHE A 38 2.98 24.64 2.65
N SER A 39 3.78 25.22 1.78
CA SER A 39 4.61 26.39 2.07
C SER A 39 4.54 27.40 0.93
N LYS A 40 4.92 28.66 1.24
CA LYS A 40 5.00 29.75 0.25
C LYS A 40 6.21 29.59 -0.67
N ASP A 41 7.28 28.93 -0.19
CA ASP A 41 8.57 28.89 -0.86
C ASP A 41 8.63 27.83 -1.97
N LYS A 42 7.96 26.70 -1.76
CA LYS A 42 7.96 25.58 -2.73
C LYS A 42 6.63 24.82 -2.66
N LYS A 43 5.91 24.78 -3.78
CA LYS A 43 4.73 23.92 -3.91
C LYS A 43 5.13 22.46 -4.01
N LEU A 44 4.41 21.61 -3.27
CA LEU A 44 4.52 20.15 -3.43
C LEU A 44 3.86 19.72 -4.74
N ASP A 45 4.37 18.64 -5.34
CA ASP A 45 3.76 18.03 -6.53
C ASP A 45 2.29 17.65 -6.29
N THR A 46 1.98 17.11 -5.11
CA THR A 46 0.60 16.82 -4.69
C THR A 46 -0.29 18.06 -4.69
N GLN A 47 0.22 19.22 -4.23
CA GLN A 47 -0.52 20.49 -4.23
C GLN A 47 -0.78 20.96 -5.66
N VAL A 48 0.21 20.90 -6.53
CA VAL A 48 0.08 21.28 -7.96
C VAL A 48 -1.00 20.43 -8.64
N LYS A 49 -1.01 19.12 -8.39
CA LYS A 49 -2.02 18.20 -8.92
C LYS A 49 -3.41 18.48 -8.38
N PHE A 50 -3.55 18.81 -7.09
CA PHE A 50 -4.85 19.20 -6.50
C PHE A 50 -5.40 20.47 -7.14
N GLU A 51 -4.59 21.51 -7.27
CA GLU A 51 -4.99 22.77 -7.90
C GLU A 51 -5.43 22.54 -9.37
N ALA A 52 -4.71 21.68 -10.11
CA ALA A 52 -5.10 21.29 -11.48
C ALA A 52 -6.46 20.56 -11.54
N MET A 53 -6.85 19.83 -10.46
CA MET A 53 -8.17 19.20 -10.33
C MET A 53 -9.25 20.18 -9.82
N GLY A 54 -8.90 21.42 -9.50
CA GLY A 54 -9.80 22.42 -8.91
C GLY A 54 -10.10 22.13 -7.43
N ILE A 55 -9.16 21.55 -6.69
CA ILE A 55 -9.16 21.40 -5.24
C ILE A 55 -8.34 22.54 -4.65
N ASP A 56 -8.96 23.40 -3.85
CA ASP A 56 -8.28 24.56 -3.27
C ASP A 56 -7.40 24.15 -2.09
N CYS A 57 -6.14 24.60 -2.11
CA CYS A 57 -5.13 24.25 -1.11
C CYS A 57 -4.79 25.46 -0.23
N TYR A 58 -4.86 25.28 1.09
CA TYR A 58 -4.61 26.30 2.10
C TYR A 58 -3.44 25.93 3.01
N PHE A 59 -2.82 26.91 3.62
CA PHE A 59 -1.92 26.67 4.76
C PHE A 59 -2.71 26.19 5.96
N GLN A 60 -2.06 25.47 6.87
CA GLN A 60 -2.72 24.96 8.07
C GLN A 60 -2.80 26.05 9.16
N ASP A 61 -3.57 27.12 8.88
CA ASP A 61 -3.73 28.32 9.72
C ASP A 61 -5.20 28.68 10.04
N GLY A 62 -6.14 27.84 9.60
CA GLY A 62 -7.56 28.03 9.78
C GLY A 62 -8.24 28.95 8.75
N SER A 63 -7.48 29.56 7.83
CA SER A 63 -8.03 30.52 6.86
C SER A 63 -8.93 29.88 5.80
N GLY A 64 -8.72 28.58 5.50
CA GLY A 64 -9.50 27.86 4.49
C GLY A 64 -10.89 27.40 4.96
N ILE A 65 -11.20 27.47 6.26
CA ILE A 65 -12.50 27.05 6.81
C ILE A 65 -13.40 28.28 7.00
N THR A 66 -14.52 28.29 6.29
CA THR A 66 -15.51 29.37 6.31
C THR A 66 -16.90 28.85 6.71
N SER A 67 -17.87 29.74 6.86
CA SER A 67 -19.29 29.38 7.11
C SER A 67 -19.93 28.55 5.99
N ASP A 68 -19.32 28.53 4.79
CA ASP A 68 -19.81 27.77 3.63
C ASP A 68 -19.26 26.34 3.59
N THR A 69 -18.44 25.97 4.59
CA THR A 69 -17.93 24.60 4.76
C THR A 69 -18.96 23.73 5.47
N ASP A 70 -19.46 22.68 4.83
CA ASP A 70 -20.44 21.77 5.43
C ASP A 70 -19.80 20.78 6.39
N ILE A 71 -18.65 20.22 6.00
CA ILE A 71 -17.95 19.16 6.73
C ILE A 71 -16.44 19.42 6.74
N VAL A 72 -15.84 19.32 7.92
CA VAL A 72 -14.39 19.25 8.09
C VAL A 72 -13.98 17.79 8.32
N VAL A 73 -13.07 17.28 7.50
CA VAL A 73 -12.58 15.89 7.53
C VAL A 73 -11.21 15.85 8.19
N VAL A 74 -11.06 14.98 9.19
CA VAL A 74 -9.82 14.83 9.96
C VAL A 74 -9.33 13.37 9.96
N SER A 75 -8.00 13.17 10.00
CA SER A 75 -7.41 11.86 10.28
C SER A 75 -7.24 11.65 11.78
N THR A 76 -6.87 10.43 12.19
CA THR A 76 -6.53 10.11 13.59
C THR A 76 -5.29 10.84 14.11
N ALA A 77 -4.47 11.38 13.22
CA ALA A 77 -3.26 12.16 13.58
C ALA A 77 -3.55 13.63 13.93
N ILE A 78 -4.77 14.10 13.71
CA ILE A 78 -5.17 15.49 14.01
C ILE A 78 -5.73 15.54 15.43
N GLU A 79 -5.01 16.25 16.29
CA GLU A 79 -5.43 16.50 17.69
C GLU A 79 -6.47 17.63 17.75
N GLU A 80 -7.27 17.65 18.80
CA GLU A 80 -8.27 18.69 19.03
C GLU A 80 -7.65 20.10 19.18
N SER A 81 -6.40 20.18 19.61
CA SER A 81 -5.63 21.44 19.70
C SER A 81 -5.28 22.07 18.35
N ASN A 82 -5.45 21.34 17.24
CA ASN A 82 -5.18 21.84 15.89
C ASN A 82 -6.02 23.07 15.56
N VAL A 83 -5.41 24.11 14.97
CA VAL A 83 -6.06 25.40 14.68
C VAL A 83 -7.32 25.27 13.82
N GLU A 84 -7.31 24.34 12.86
CA GLU A 84 -8.44 24.11 11.96
C GLU A 84 -9.55 23.31 12.63
N TYR A 85 -9.19 22.35 13.51
CA TYR A 85 -10.16 21.67 14.35
C TYR A 85 -10.90 22.66 15.24
N GLN A 86 -10.17 23.55 15.91
CA GLN A 86 -10.75 24.61 16.77
C GLN A 86 -11.58 25.62 15.95
N LYS A 87 -11.14 25.98 14.74
CA LYS A 87 -11.91 26.84 13.84
C LYS A 87 -13.24 26.21 13.44
N ALA A 88 -13.26 24.94 13.09
CA ALA A 88 -14.48 24.21 12.77
C ALA A 88 -15.46 24.20 13.96
N LEU A 89 -14.97 23.92 15.17
CA LEU A 89 -15.79 23.99 16.40
C LEU A 89 -16.39 25.40 16.63
N SER A 90 -15.57 26.44 16.47
CA SER A 90 -16.02 27.81 16.68
C SER A 90 -17.12 28.28 15.72
N LEU A 91 -17.16 27.68 14.51
CA LEU A 91 -18.18 27.95 13.49
C LEU A 91 -19.36 26.96 13.57
N GLY A 92 -19.33 25.97 14.49
CA GLY A 92 -20.36 24.94 14.60
C GLY A 92 -20.39 23.96 13.42
N ILE A 93 -19.28 23.85 12.68
CA ILE A 93 -19.18 22.97 11.52
C ILE A 93 -18.96 21.52 11.97
N ARG A 94 -19.64 20.60 11.29
CA ARG A 94 -19.52 19.16 11.59
C ARG A 94 -18.12 18.64 11.27
N ILE A 95 -17.44 18.05 12.26
CA ILE A 95 -16.15 17.37 12.10
C ILE A 95 -16.40 15.86 11.95
N VAL A 96 -15.75 15.23 10.95
CA VAL A 96 -15.92 13.82 10.62
C VAL A 96 -14.54 13.16 10.44
N LYS A 97 -14.37 11.97 10.99
CA LYS A 97 -13.16 11.19 10.77
C LYS A 97 -13.10 10.65 9.32
N ARG A 98 -11.90 10.60 8.74
CA ARG A 98 -11.62 10.01 7.41
C ARG A 98 -12.31 8.67 7.22
N SER A 99 -12.16 7.77 8.20
CA SER A 99 -12.73 6.42 8.14
C SER A 99 -14.26 6.41 8.10
N ALA A 100 -14.93 7.29 8.85
CA ALA A 100 -16.37 7.40 8.82
C ALA A 100 -16.90 7.96 7.48
N LEU A 101 -16.14 8.87 6.85
CA LEU A 101 -16.46 9.37 5.51
C LEU A 101 -16.27 8.28 4.45
N LEU A 102 -15.17 7.50 4.50
CA LEU A 102 -14.92 6.39 3.60
C LEU A 102 -16.00 5.29 3.75
N ALA A 103 -16.44 5.00 4.98
CA ALA A 103 -17.55 4.09 5.21
C ALA A 103 -18.84 4.57 4.53
N ALA A 104 -19.18 5.86 4.66
CA ALA A 104 -20.34 6.43 3.98
C ALA A 104 -20.22 6.41 2.44
N ILE A 105 -19.01 6.62 1.91
CA ILE A 105 -18.73 6.51 0.47
C ILE A 105 -18.91 5.07 0.01
N SER A 106 -18.40 4.10 0.78
CA SER A 106 -18.48 2.68 0.44
C SER A 106 -19.90 2.14 0.36
N GLU A 107 -20.87 2.77 1.04
CA GLU A 107 -22.30 2.42 0.92
C GLU A 107 -22.96 2.97 -0.35
N SER A 108 -22.30 3.84 -1.11
CA SER A 108 -22.89 4.49 -2.30
C SER A 108 -22.81 3.67 -3.59
N LYS A 109 -21.96 2.64 -3.64
CA LYS A 109 -21.76 1.74 -4.78
C LYS A 109 -21.62 0.29 -4.27
N LYS A 110 -21.63 -0.69 -5.18
CA LYS A 110 -21.22 -2.07 -4.87
C LYS A 110 -19.71 -2.07 -4.55
N THR A 111 -19.38 -1.98 -3.28
CA THR A 111 -18.00 -1.90 -2.85
C THR A 111 -17.31 -3.25 -2.83
N ILE A 112 -16.13 -3.31 -3.42
CA ILE A 112 -15.16 -4.40 -3.32
C ILE A 112 -14.09 -3.94 -2.34
N ALA A 113 -13.94 -4.64 -1.22
CA ALA A 113 -13.03 -4.25 -0.15
C ALA A 113 -11.92 -5.29 0.04
N VAL A 114 -10.67 -4.83 0.02
CA VAL A 114 -9.48 -5.69 0.16
C VAL A 114 -8.91 -5.53 1.57
N GLY A 115 -9.00 -6.58 2.38
CA GLY A 115 -8.46 -6.67 3.74
C GLY A 115 -7.29 -7.64 3.83
N GLY A 116 -6.52 -7.52 4.91
CA GLY A 116 -5.34 -8.33 5.20
C GLY A 116 -4.22 -7.47 5.75
N THR A 117 -3.23 -8.08 6.37
CA THR A 117 -2.08 -7.34 6.92
C THR A 117 -1.11 -6.90 5.84
N SER A 118 -0.93 -7.68 4.76
CA SER A 118 -0.06 -7.37 3.63
C SER A 118 -0.75 -7.58 2.27
N GLY A 119 -0.25 -6.92 1.20
CA GLY A 119 -0.74 -7.10 -0.17
C GLY A 119 -1.97 -6.27 -0.56
N LYS A 120 -2.62 -5.56 0.37
CA LYS A 120 -3.87 -4.80 0.15
C LYS A 120 -3.81 -3.88 -1.07
N SER A 121 -2.86 -2.95 -1.11
CA SER A 121 -2.76 -1.95 -2.18
C SER A 121 -2.55 -2.58 -3.55
N THR A 122 -1.68 -3.59 -3.62
CA THR A 122 -1.39 -4.29 -4.88
C THR A 122 -2.62 -5.02 -5.40
N THR A 123 -3.30 -5.78 -4.53
CA THR A 123 -4.51 -6.52 -4.90
C THR A 123 -5.66 -5.57 -5.28
N THR A 124 -5.82 -4.45 -4.55
CA THR A 124 -6.79 -3.39 -4.89
C THR A 124 -6.54 -2.83 -6.28
N ALA A 125 -5.27 -2.54 -6.62
CA ALA A 125 -4.88 -2.05 -7.93
C ALA A 125 -5.10 -3.10 -9.05
N MET A 126 -4.80 -4.38 -8.79
CA MET A 126 -5.04 -5.47 -9.74
C MET A 126 -6.54 -5.66 -10.02
N ILE A 127 -7.39 -5.64 -8.99
CA ILE A 127 -8.85 -5.72 -9.13
C ILE A 127 -9.36 -4.55 -9.97
N PHE A 128 -8.93 -3.32 -9.64
CA PHE A 128 -9.30 -2.14 -10.42
C PHE A 128 -8.88 -2.28 -11.88
N HIS A 129 -7.64 -2.68 -12.14
CA HIS A 129 -7.11 -2.86 -13.49
C HIS A 129 -7.90 -3.90 -14.30
N ILE A 130 -8.21 -5.07 -13.72
CA ILE A 130 -8.99 -6.12 -14.36
C ILE A 130 -10.40 -5.60 -14.71
N LEU A 131 -11.07 -4.92 -13.78
CA LEU A 131 -12.40 -4.36 -13.99
C LEU A 131 -12.40 -3.26 -15.08
N GLU A 132 -11.36 -2.40 -15.12
CA GLU A 132 -11.17 -1.40 -16.19
C GLU A 132 -11.01 -2.08 -17.56
N CYS A 133 -10.11 -3.05 -17.67
CA CYS A 133 -9.90 -3.82 -18.91
C CYS A 133 -11.16 -4.55 -19.36
N ALA A 134 -11.99 -5.00 -18.43
CA ALA A 134 -13.29 -5.64 -18.71
C ALA A 134 -14.42 -4.64 -19.03
N GLY A 135 -14.13 -3.34 -19.14
CA GLY A 135 -15.11 -2.29 -19.45
C GLY A 135 -16.14 -2.02 -18.35
N LYS A 136 -15.85 -2.42 -17.10
CA LYS A 136 -16.74 -2.20 -15.94
C LYS A 136 -16.69 -0.78 -15.40
N SER A 137 -15.75 0.06 -15.85
CA SER A 137 -15.57 1.46 -15.42
C SER A 137 -15.65 1.66 -13.89
N PRO A 138 -14.82 0.95 -13.09
CA PRO A 138 -14.88 1.01 -11.64
C PRO A 138 -14.39 2.35 -11.08
N SER A 139 -14.83 2.68 -9.86
CA SER A 139 -14.17 3.71 -9.04
C SER A 139 -13.10 3.09 -8.15
N LEU A 140 -12.13 3.89 -7.70
CA LEU A 140 -11.00 3.48 -6.87
C LEU A 140 -10.74 4.45 -5.73
N ILE A 141 -10.48 3.95 -4.53
CA ILE A 141 -9.88 4.67 -3.39
C ILE A 141 -8.85 3.75 -2.75
N THR A 142 -7.57 4.09 -2.82
CA THR A 142 -6.46 3.25 -2.34
C THR A 142 -5.38 4.06 -1.62
N GLY A 143 -4.54 3.40 -0.84
CA GLY A 143 -3.43 4.02 -0.10
C GLY A 143 -2.15 4.21 -0.94
N ALA A 144 -2.08 3.66 -2.15
CA ALA A 144 -0.89 3.76 -3.01
C ALA A 144 -1.27 4.18 -4.44
N GLY A 145 -0.38 4.88 -5.12
CA GLY A 145 -0.62 5.35 -6.48
C GLY A 145 -0.44 4.23 -7.51
N LEU A 146 -1.43 4.03 -8.39
CA LEU A 146 -1.30 3.17 -9.55
C LEU A 146 -0.42 3.83 -10.61
N SER A 147 0.59 3.11 -11.10
CA SER A 147 1.54 3.61 -12.12
C SER A 147 0.81 4.05 -13.39
N SER A 148 -0.22 3.32 -13.82
CA SER A 148 -1.01 3.66 -15.00
C SER A 148 -1.80 4.98 -14.89
N LEU A 149 -2.19 5.39 -13.68
CA LEU A 149 -2.83 6.67 -13.42
C LEU A 149 -1.79 7.79 -13.26
N GLN A 150 -0.64 7.49 -12.66
CA GLN A 150 0.46 8.45 -12.51
C GLN A 150 1.05 8.85 -13.87
N GLU A 151 1.15 7.95 -14.82
CA GLU A 151 1.53 8.23 -16.22
C GLU A 151 0.58 9.21 -16.90
N LYS A 152 -0.67 9.31 -16.43
CA LYS A 152 -1.65 10.33 -16.87
C LYS A 152 -1.51 11.67 -16.12
N GLY A 153 -0.48 11.84 -15.29
CA GLY A 153 -0.25 13.05 -14.48
C GLY A 153 -1.08 13.14 -13.19
N LEU A 154 -1.79 12.08 -12.81
CA LEU A 154 -2.62 12.03 -11.61
C LEU A 154 -1.80 11.59 -10.39
N LEU A 155 -2.36 11.72 -9.18
CA LEU A 155 -1.77 11.14 -7.97
C LEU A 155 -1.79 9.60 -7.98
N GLY A 156 -2.79 9.03 -8.63
CA GLY A 156 -2.88 7.59 -8.87
C GLY A 156 -3.61 6.80 -7.80
N ASN A 157 -3.98 7.39 -6.68
CA ASN A 157 -4.61 6.71 -5.55
C ASN A 157 -6.15 6.86 -5.49
N ALA A 158 -6.74 7.51 -6.49
CA ALA A 158 -8.19 7.58 -6.66
C ALA A 158 -8.57 7.67 -8.14
N TRP A 159 -9.74 7.16 -8.45
CA TRP A 159 -10.38 7.26 -9.76
C TRP A 159 -11.89 7.24 -9.64
N ASN A 160 -12.57 8.01 -10.46
CA ASN A 160 -14.03 8.01 -10.55
C ASN A 160 -14.45 7.38 -11.87
N GLY A 161 -15.01 6.18 -11.79
CA GLY A 161 -15.64 5.51 -12.90
C GLY A 161 -17.17 5.59 -12.80
N ASP A 162 -17.82 5.49 -13.94
CA ASP A 162 -19.30 5.53 -14.04
C ASP A 162 -19.96 4.20 -13.72
N GLY A 163 -19.18 3.12 -13.58
CA GLY A 163 -19.67 1.79 -13.29
C GLY A 163 -20.19 1.61 -11.86
N GLU A 164 -20.74 0.43 -11.60
CA GLU A 164 -21.39 0.11 -10.32
C GLU A 164 -20.42 -0.20 -9.18
N TYR A 165 -19.15 -0.55 -9.49
CA TYR A 165 -18.17 -0.97 -8.49
C TYR A 165 -17.33 0.18 -7.97
N LEU A 166 -17.04 0.13 -6.66
CA LEU A 166 -16.01 0.91 -5.99
C LEU A 166 -15.02 -0.06 -5.35
N VAL A 167 -13.74 0.04 -5.72
CA VAL A 167 -12.66 -0.78 -5.13
C VAL A 167 -11.95 0.03 -4.06
N ILE A 168 -11.85 -0.52 -2.84
CA ILE A 168 -11.20 0.14 -1.70
C ILE A 168 -10.23 -0.79 -0.97
N GLU A 169 -9.23 -0.19 -0.33
CA GLU A 169 -8.50 -0.85 0.74
C GLU A 169 -9.27 -0.78 2.05
N ALA A 170 -9.40 -1.91 2.74
CA ALA A 170 -9.99 -2.02 4.07
C ALA A 170 -8.87 -2.17 5.11
N ASP A 171 -8.45 -1.04 5.69
CA ASP A 171 -7.35 -0.99 6.65
C ASP A 171 -7.83 -1.45 8.04
N GLU A 172 -7.13 -2.42 8.61
CA GLU A 172 -7.38 -2.96 9.95
C GLU A 172 -6.62 -2.19 11.05
N SER A 173 -5.59 -1.43 10.69
CA SER A 173 -4.67 -0.83 11.66
C SER A 173 -5.34 0.19 12.59
N ASP A 174 -6.27 1.00 12.09
CA ASP A 174 -7.06 1.95 12.86
C ASP A 174 -8.41 1.37 13.35
N GLY A 175 -8.68 0.10 13.08
CA GLY A 175 -9.91 -0.58 13.44
C GLY A 175 -11.13 -0.19 12.60
N SER A 176 -10.98 0.67 11.60
CA SER A 176 -12.09 1.19 10.80
C SER A 176 -12.75 0.14 9.90
N ILE A 177 -12.07 -0.96 9.63
CA ILE A 177 -12.54 -2.05 8.78
C ILE A 177 -13.93 -2.57 9.18
N VAL A 178 -14.27 -2.55 10.47
CA VAL A 178 -15.58 -2.98 10.99
C VAL A 178 -16.74 -2.07 10.58
N SER A 179 -16.45 -0.87 10.08
CA SER A 179 -17.47 0.10 9.66
C SER A 179 -17.87 -0.06 8.19
N TYR A 180 -17.14 -0.83 7.41
CA TYR A 180 -17.45 -1.04 6.00
C TYR A 180 -18.52 -2.12 5.82
N LYS A 181 -19.39 -1.94 4.81
CA LYS A 181 -20.43 -2.90 4.41
C LYS A 181 -20.25 -3.27 2.93
N PRO A 182 -19.21 -4.00 2.58
CA PRO A 182 -18.90 -4.28 1.19
C PRO A 182 -19.87 -5.29 0.56
N TYR A 183 -19.97 -5.22 -0.77
CA TYR A 183 -20.64 -6.23 -1.57
C TYR A 183 -19.78 -7.48 -1.71
N ILE A 184 -18.50 -7.30 -2.07
CA ILE A 184 -17.48 -8.35 -2.11
C ILE A 184 -16.33 -7.95 -1.19
N SER A 185 -15.79 -8.92 -0.45
CA SER A 185 -14.56 -8.73 0.31
C SER A 185 -13.56 -9.84 0.04
N VAL A 186 -12.29 -9.51 0.13
CA VAL A 186 -11.21 -10.49 0.12
C VAL A 186 -10.31 -10.31 1.33
N LEU A 187 -9.97 -11.40 1.98
CA LEU A 187 -9.00 -11.47 3.07
C LEU A 187 -7.74 -12.19 2.59
N LEU A 188 -6.66 -11.43 2.44
CA LEU A 188 -5.40 -11.92 1.88
C LEU A 188 -4.61 -12.74 2.89
N ASN A 189 -4.45 -12.22 4.09
CA ASN A 189 -3.67 -12.83 5.16
C ASN A 189 -4.02 -12.20 6.50
N VAL A 190 -3.68 -12.91 7.57
CA VAL A 190 -3.73 -12.43 8.95
C VAL A 190 -2.37 -12.75 9.55
N GLU A 191 -1.55 -11.73 9.75
CA GLU A 191 -0.21 -11.81 10.32
C GLU A 191 -0.06 -10.77 11.41
N ARG A 192 0.78 -11.06 12.41
CA ARG A 192 1.08 -10.12 13.48
C ARG A 192 1.82 -8.92 12.90
N ASP A 193 1.22 -7.74 12.98
CA ASP A 193 1.82 -6.47 12.57
C ASP A 193 1.67 -5.43 13.67
N HIS A 194 0.63 -4.60 13.66
CA HIS A 194 0.37 -3.58 14.68
C HIS A 194 -0.53 -4.08 15.83
N LYS A 195 -1.16 -5.26 15.66
CA LYS A 195 -2.15 -5.86 16.56
C LYS A 195 -1.85 -7.34 16.77
N GLU A 196 -2.31 -7.87 17.90
CA GLU A 196 -2.23 -9.30 18.17
C GLU A 196 -3.24 -10.09 17.32
N GLU A 197 -2.94 -11.36 17.04
CA GLU A 197 -3.74 -12.23 16.16
C GLU A 197 -5.22 -12.31 16.58
N ASP A 198 -5.51 -12.42 17.86
CA ASP A 198 -6.89 -12.51 18.37
C ASP A 198 -7.68 -11.23 18.08
N GLU A 199 -7.07 -10.05 18.21
CA GLU A 199 -7.71 -8.78 17.88
C GLU A 199 -7.98 -8.69 16.36
N LEU A 200 -7.01 -9.06 15.53
CA LEU A 200 -7.17 -9.12 14.08
C LEU A 200 -8.29 -10.07 13.66
N MET A 201 -8.37 -11.25 14.27
CA MET A 201 -9.44 -12.23 14.00
C MET A 201 -10.83 -11.69 14.34
N GLN A 202 -10.98 -10.90 15.40
CA GLN A 202 -12.25 -10.25 15.75
C GLN A 202 -12.63 -9.19 14.70
N LEU A 203 -11.68 -8.34 14.28
CA LEU A 203 -11.90 -7.33 13.24
C LEU A 203 -12.32 -7.97 11.92
N PHE A 204 -11.60 -9.01 11.46
CA PHE A 204 -11.90 -9.69 10.20
C PHE A 204 -13.20 -10.54 10.28
N SER A 205 -13.55 -11.07 11.44
CA SER A 205 -14.85 -11.71 11.65
C SER A 205 -16.00 -10.73 11.47
N THR A 206 -15.87 -9.51 11.99
CA THR A 206 -16.85 -8.43 11.80
C THR A 206 -16.91 -7.99 10.35
N PHE A 207 -15.76 -7.83 9.69
CA PHE A 207 -15.65 -7.49 8.28
C PHE A 207 -16.34 -8.54 7.39
N LYS A 208 -16.14 -9.84 7.70
CA LYS A 208 -16.87 -10.95 7.06
C LYS A 208 -18.37 -10.82 7.26
N ALA A 209 -18.82 -10.61 8.50
CA ALA A 209 -20.24 -10.51 8.82
C ALA A 209 -20.94 -9.35 8.10
N ASN A 210 -20.21 -8.27 7.82
CA ASN A 210 -20.69 -7.09 7.11
C ASN A 210 -20.69 -7.25 5.57
N THR A 211 -20.09 -8.32 5.05
CA THR A 211 -20.00 -8.57 3.59
C THR A 211 -21.30 -9.20 3.09
N SER A 212 -21.91 -8.60 2.07
CA SER A 212 -23.28 -8.97 1.67
C SER A 212 -23.37 -10.03 0.57
N HIS A 213 -22.33 -10.23 -0.26
CA HIS A 213 -22.36 -11.18 -1.38
C HIS A 213 -21.30 -12.27 -1.25
N ALA A 214 -20.02 -11.95 -1.38
CA ALA A 214 -18.93 -12.93 -1.35
C ALA A 214 -17.79 -12.49 -0.44
N PHE A 215 -17.39 -13.37 0.49
CA PHE A 215 -16.20 -13.18 1.34
C PHE A 215 -15.15 -14.21 0.94
N ILE A 216 -14.12 -13.76 0.23
CA ILE A 216 -13.09 -14.58 -0.40
C ILE A 216 -11.87 -14.61 0.54
N VAL A 217 -11.25 -15.77 0.74
CA VAL A 217 -10.14 -15.92 1.68
C VAL A 217 -8.96 -16.68 1.07
N ASN A 218 -7.75 -16.32 1.48
CA ASN A 218 -6.55 -17.10 1.22
C ASN A 218 -6.55 -18.35 2.10
N ALA A 219 -6.72 -19.52 1.49
CA ALA A 219 -6.70 -20.80 2.19
C ALA A 219 -5.28 -21.25 2.57
N GLY A 220 -4.25 -20.68 1.93
CA GLY A 220 -2.84 -20.88 2.31
C GLY A 220 -2.46 -20.16 3.61
N ASN A 221 -3.22 -19.13 4.01
CA ASN A 221 -3.03 -18.49 5.31
C ASN A 221 -3.92 -19.15 6.37
N LYS A 222 -3.29 -19.76 7.37
CA LYS A 222 -3.95 -20.59 8.38
C LYS A 222 -5.08 -19.86 9.14
N LEU A 223 -4.88 -18.58 9.47
CA LEU A 223 -5.88 -17.79 10.21
C LEU A 223 -6.99 -17.30 9.29
N ALA A 224 -6.67 -16.81 8.11
CA ALA A 224 -7.68 -16.38 7.14
C ALA A 224 -8.61 -17.53 6.73
N LYS A 225 -8.08 -18.75 6.54
CA LYS A 225 -8.84 -19.96 6.22
C LYS A 225 -9.94 -20.26 7.22
N GLN A 226 -9.76 -19.94 8.51
CA GLN A 226 -10.77 -20.16 9.56
C GLN A 226 -12.04 -19.32 9.34
N LEU A 227 -11.92 -18.23 8.58
CA LEU A 227 -13.04 -17.36 8.24
C LEU A 227 -13.73 -17.73 6.92
N SER A 228 -13.36 -18.82 6.26
CA SER A 228 -13.97 -19.25 5.01
C SER A 228 -15.46 -19.60 5.17
N ASN A 229 -16.25 -19.31 4.13
CA ASN A 229 -17.66 -19.73 4.01
C ASN A 229 -17.85 -20.93 3.08
N GLY A 230 -16.80 -21.37 2.38
CA GLY A 230 -16.86 -22.49 1.44
C GLY A 230 -15.73 -22.47 0.43
N VAL A 231 -15.46 -23.59 -0.20
CA VAL A 231 -14.34 -23.79 -1.14
C VAL A 231 -14.39 -22.85 -2.34
N GLN A 232 -15.58 -22.57 -2.87
CA GLN A 232 -15.79 -21.68 -4.01
C GLN A 232 -15.32 -20.24 -3.76
N TRP A 233 -15.10 -19.86 -2.50
CA TRP A 233 -14.57 -18.55 -2.10
C TRP A 233 -13.19 -18.66 -1.46
N GLN A 234 -12.43 -19.70 -1.81
CA GLN A 234 -11.06 -19.86 -1.37
C GLN A 234 -10.10 -19.74 -2.55
N PHE A 235 -8.93 -19.18 -2.29
CA PHE A 235 -7.78 -19.24 -3.19
C PHE A 235 -6.54 -19.69 -2.43
N GLU A 236 -5.65 -20.40 -3.12
CA GLU A 236 -4.37 -20.86 -2.55
C GLU A 236 -3.31 -20.95 -3.65
N ALA A 237 -2.15 -20.37 -3.40
CA ALA A 237 -0.99 -20.51 -4.25
C ALA A 237 -0.13 -21.69 -3.79
N GLU A 238 0.26 -22.56 -4.71
CA GLU A 238 1.03 -23.78 -4.45
C GLU A 238 0.33 -24.76 -3.48
N GLY A 239 -1.01 -24.72 -3.45
CA GLY A 239 -1.84 -25.59 -2.63
C GLY A 239 -3.16 -25.92 -3.32
N VAL A 240 -3.90 -26.88 -2.78
CA VAL A 240 -5.16 -27.38 -3.36
C VAL A 240 -6.33 -26.98 -2.49
N VAL A 241 -7.27 -26.23 -3.06
CA VAL A 241 -8.53 -25.82 -2.39
C VAL A 241 -9.76 -26.62 -2.86
N GLY A 242 -9.63 -27.33 -4.00
CA GLY A 242 -10.69 -28.15 -4.58
C GLY A 242 -11.30 -27.54 -5.84
N GLU A 243 -12.11 -28.33 -6.58
CA GLU A 243 -12.55 -28.03 -7.93
C GLU A 243 -13.28 -26.70 -8.13
N SER A 244 -13.93 -26.17 -7.13
CA SER A 244 -14.66 -24.89 -7.21
C SER A 244 -13.86 -23.68 -6.70
N GLY A 245 -12.67 -23.88 -6.17
CA GLY A 245 -11.78 -22.82 -5.68
C GLY A 245 -10.82 -22.30 -6.74
N TYR A 246 -9.94 -21.42 -6.32
CA TYR A 246 -8.92 -20.82 -7.19
C TYR A 246 -7.54 -21.30 -6.77
N GLU A 247 -6.83 -21.93 -7.69
CA GLU A 247 -5.53 -22.52 -7.46
C GLU A 247 -4.48 -21.98 -8.43
N ALA A 248 -3.26 -21.80 -7.95
CA ALA A 248 -2.14 -21.44 -8.81
C ALA A 248 -0.90 -22.25 -8.46
N PHE A 249 -0.18 -22.73 -9.48
CA PHE A 249 0.98 -23.59 -9.36
C PHE A 249 2.08 -23.20 -10.34
N GLY A 250 3.28 -23.75 -10.10
CA GLY A 250 4.39 -23.64 -11.04
C GLY A 250 4.94 -22.23 -11.14
N PHE A 251 5.08 -21.56 -9.99
CA PHE A 251 5.69 -20.23 -9.94
C PHE A 251 7.06 -20.22 -10.59
N SER A 252 7.28 -19.27 -11.50
CA SER A 252 8.61 -18.93 -12.01
C SER A 252 8.72 -17.42 -12.20
N GLN A 253 9.92 -16.89 -12.02
CA GLN A 253 10.24 -15.50 -12.29
C GLN A 253 11.38 -15.44 -13.30
N ASN A 254 11.21 -14.62 -14.34
CA ASN A 254 12.25 -14.32 -15.32
C ASN A 254 12.41 -12.79 -15.42
N GLY A 255 13.48 -12.27 -14.81
CA GLY A 255 13.68 -10.85 -14.67
C GLY A 255 12.53 -10.18 -13.94
N PHE A 256 11.80 -9.31 -14.64
CA PHE A 256 10.69 -8.51 -14.11
C PHE A 256 9.29 -9.06 -14.45
N GLU A 257 9.20 -10.33 -14.83
CA GLU A 257 7.94 -11.00 -15.10
C GLU A 257 7.85 -12.29 -14.28
N ILE A 258 6.72 -12.50 -13.61
CA ILE A 258 6.36 -13.78 -13.00
C ILE A 258 5.39 -14.52 -13.91
N SER A 259 5.46 -15.84 -13.87
CA SER A 259 4.54 -16.71 -14.58
C SER A 259 4.18 -17.95 -13.77
N PHE A 260 2.95 -18.42 -13.92
CA PHE A 260 2.38 -19.57 -13.20
C PHE A 260 1.15 -20.09 -13.94
N GLU A 261 0.62 -21.21 -13.53
CA GLU A 261 -0.67 -21.73 -14.00
C GLU A 261 -1.76 -21.39 -12.97
N LEU A 262 -2.83 -20.73 -13.40
CA LEU A 262 -4.02 -20.40 -12.62
C LEU A 262 -5.20 -21.20 -13.14
N ASN A 263 -5.72 -22.12 -12.33
CA ASN A 263 -6.77 -23.07 -12.72
C ASN A 263 -6.49 -23.72 -14.12
N GLY A 264 -5.25 -24.14 -14.32
CA GLY A 264 -4.80 -24.79 -15.58
C GLY A 264 -4.56 -23.83 -16.76
N MET A 265 -4.63 -22.53 -16.56
CA MET A 265 -4.35 -21.50 -17.59
C MET A 265 -3.07 -20.76 -17.29
N ARG A 266 -2.21 -20.57 -18.30
CA ARG A 266 -0.96 -19.79 -18.13
C ARG A 266 -1.26 -18.34 -17.85
N CYS A 267 -0.72 -17.83 -16.74
CA CYS A 267 -0.78 -16.44 -16.32
C CYS A 267 0.62 -15.84 -16.31
N ASN A 268 0.79 -14.68 -16.97
CA ASN A 268 2.02 -13.90 -16.97
C ASN A 268 1.71 -12.51 -16.42
N VAL A 269 2.53 -12.03 -15.48
CA VAL A 269 2.33 -10.73 -14.82
C VAL A 269 3.67 -9.98 -14.80
N PRO A 270 3.74 -8.74 -15.31
CA PRO A 270 4.97 -7.94 -15.36
C PRO A 270 5.30 -7.35 -13.96
N LEU A 271 5.50 -8.21 -13.01
CA LEU A 271 5.89 -7.93 -11.62
C LEU A 271 6.94 -8.95 -11.17
N ILE A 272 7.51 -8.71 -9.98
CA ILE A 272 8.45 -9.64 -9.33
C ILE A 272 7.89 -10.17 -8.01
N GLY A 273 8.34 -11.34 -7.61
CA GLY A 273 8.06 -11.93 -6.31
C GLY A 273 6.83 -12.84 -6.26
N LYS A 274 6.96 -13.93 -5.52
CA LYS A 274 5.93 -14.97 -5.38
C LYS A 274 4.64 -14.45 -4.76
N HIS A 275 4.74 -13.48 -3.85
CA HIS A 275 3.57 -12.83 -3.24
C HIS A 275 2.62 -12.18 -4.28
N ASN A 276 3.14 -11.77 -5.45
CA ASN A 276 2.31 -11.24 -6.53
C ASN A 276 1.53 -12.33 -7.30
N MET A 277 1.94 -13.59 -7.24
CA MET A 277 1.11 -14.72 -7.66
C MET A 277 -0.14 -14.83 -6.76
N GLU A 278 0.02 -14.74 -5.44
CA GLU A 278 -1.11 -14.76 -4.50
C GLU A 278 -2.04 -13.56 -4.67
N ASN A 279 -1.47 -12.34 -4.82
CA ASN A 279 -2.23 -11.13 -5.07
C ASN A 279 -3.05 -11.21 -6.38
N THR A 280 -2.44 -11.78 -7.44
CA THR A 280 -3.12 -11.99 -8.73
C THR A 280 -4.26 -13.00 -8.59
N LEU A 281 -4.02 -14.09 -7.90
CA LEU A 281 -5.04 -15.12 -7.69
C LEU A 281 -6.25 -14.58 -6.90
N ALA A 282 -5.98 -13.79 -5.86
CA ALA A 282 -6.99 -13.08 -5.10
C ALA A 282 -7.81 -12.12 -5.99
N ALA A 283 -7.11 -11.33 -6.83
CA ALA A 283 -7.76 -10.38 -7.73
C ALA A 283 -8.65 -11.07 -8.78
N VAL A 284 -8.19 -12.19 -9.36
CA VAL A 284 -8.95 -12.98 -10.31
C VAL A 284 -10.20 -13.58 -9.65
N ALA A 285 -10.07 -14.14 -8.45
CA ALA A 285 -11.19 -14.68 -7.68
C ALA A 285 -12.27 -13.62 -7.40
N VAL A 286 -11.86 -12.42 -6.97
CA VAL A 286 -12.76 -11.27 -6.73
C VAL A 286 -13.44 -10.82 -8.03
N CYS A 287 -12.68 -10.67 -9.11
CA CYS A 287 -13.22 -10.21 -10.40
C CYS A 287 -14.20 -11.21 -11.02
N LYS A 288 -14.03 -12.50 -10.77
CA LYS A 288 -15.00 -13.53 -11.16
C LYS A 288 -16.35 -13.31 -10.48
N GLU A 289 -16.37 -13.02 -9.18
CA GLU A 289 -17.59 -12.67 -8.45
C GLU A 289 -18.20 -11.32 -8.92
N ALA A 290 -17.38 -10.43 -9.46
CA ALA A 290 -17.81 -9.19 -10.10
C ALA A 290 -18.25 -9.38 -11.57
N GLY A 291 -18.32 -10.63 -12.07
CA GLY A 291 -18.80 -10.96 -13.40
C GLY A 291 -17.78 -10.76 -14.52
N VAL A 292 -16.49 -10.95 -14.24
CA VAL A 292 -15.41 -11.00 -15.25
C VAL A 292 -14.96 -12.44 -15.42
N ALA A 293 -14.81 -12.92 -16.64
CA ALA A 293 -14.31 -14.27 -16.87
C ALA A 293 -12.84 -14.41 -16.40
N VAL A 294 -12.47 -15.58 -15.89
CA VAL A 294 -11.10 -15.84 -15.42
C VAL A 294 -10.08 -15.60 -16.53
N GLN A 295 -10.39 -16.05 -17.76
CA GLN A 295 -9.54 -15.85 -18.93
C GLN A 295 -9.28 -14.35 -19.22
N ASP A 296 -10.33 -13.51 -19.14
CA ASP A 296 -10.22 -12.06 -19.37
C ASP A 296 -9.41 -11.38 -18.27
N SER A 297 -9.55 -11.87 -17.04
CA SER A 297 -8.76 -11.40 -15.89
C SER A 297 -7.27 -11.72 -16.08
N ILE A 298 -6.93 -12.94 -16.52
CA ILE A 298 -5.55 -13.35 -16.81
C ILE A 298 -4.97 -12.51 -17.96
N GLU A 299 -5.74 -12.25 -19.01
CA GLU A 299 -5.29 -11.42 -20.13
C GLU A 299 -5.03 -9.98 -19.71
N ALA A 300 -5.91 -9.40 -18.87
CA ALA A 300 -5.73 -8.07 -18.32
C ALA A 300 -4.42 -7.93 -17.52
N MET A 301 -4.05 -8.96 -16.74
CA MET A 301 -2.83 -8.92 -15.90
C MET A 301 -1.53 -8.78 -16.70
N LYS A 302 -1.50 -9.16 -17.98
CA LYS A 302 -0.32 -8.97 -18.86
C LYS A 302 0.05 -7.50 -19.06
N THR A 303 -0.90 -6.58 -18.88
CA THR A 303 -0.72 -5.13 -19.07
C THR A 303 -0.68 -4.35 -17.76
N PHE A 304 -0.67 -5.03 -16.62
CA PHE A 304 -0.63 -4.37 -15.31
C PHE A 304 0.72 -3.70 -15.08
N LYS A 305 0.73 -2.41 -14.79
CA LYS A 305 1.95 -1.59 -14.66
C LYS A 305 2.49 -1.46 -13.23
N GLY A 306 1.89 -2.19 -12.28
CA GLY A 306 2.27 -2.10 -10.87
C GLY A 306 1.77 -0.83 -10.20
N ILE A 307 2.25 -0.62 -8.97
CA ILE A 307 1.95 0.54 -8.13
C ILE A 307 3.22 1.19 -7.59
N TYR A 308 3.11 2.46 -7.27
CA TYR A 308 4.22 3.27 -6.76
C TYR A 308 4.81 2.66 -5.49
N ARG A 309 6.14 2.53 -5.47
CA ARG A 309 6.90 1.98 -4.36
C ARG A 309 6.48 0.57 -3.92
N ARG A 310 6.09 -0.30 -4.86
CA ARG A 310 5.92 -1.74 -4.61
C ARG A 310 6.75 -2.52 -5.62
N THR A 311 7.94 -2.92 -5.20
CA THR A 311 8.96 -3.53 -6.08
C THR A 311 9.16 -2.76 -7.40
N GLN A 312 9.12 -1.44 -7.30
CA GLN A 312 9.17 -0.55 -8.46
C GLN A 312 10.58 -0.41 -8.99
N LEU A 313 10.79 -0.74 -10.26
CA LEU A 313 12.05 -0.47 -10.95
C LEU A 313 12.20 1.03 -11.20
N LEU A 314 13.21 1.66 -10.60
CA LEU A 314 13.52 3.08 -10.76
C LEU A 314 14.71 3.33 -11.69
N GLY A 315 15.61 2.37 -11.86
CA GLY A 315 16.80 2.54 -12.71
C GLY A 315 17.50 1.24 -13.05
N HIS A 316 18.22 1.23 -14.17
CA HIS A 316 19.09 0.14 -14.60
C HIS A 316 20.37 0.68 -15.21
N ASN A 317 21.50 0.55 -14.51
CA ASN A 317 22.83 0.76 -15.04
C ASN A 317 23.25 -0.48 -15.84
N LYS A 318 23.17 -0.39 -17.17
CA LYS A 318 23.42 -1.53 -18.07
C LYS A 318 24.89 -1.96 -18.10
N GLU A 319 25.85 -1.04 -17.88
CA GLU A 319 27.29 -1.33 -17.93
C GLU A 319 27.72 -2.20 -16.76
N ARG A 320 27.22 -1.88 -15.56
CA ARG A 320 27.51 -2.62 -14.32
C ARG A 320 26.45 -3.68 -13.99
N ASN A 321 25.35 -3.71 -14.76
CA ASN A 321 24.17 -4.54 -14.47
C ASN A 321 23.66 -4.34 -13.05
N ILE A 322 23.47 -3.05 -12.65
CA ILE A 322 22.92 -2.67 -11.37
C ILE A 322 21.49 -2.18 -11.57
N TYR A 323 20.55 -2.74 -10.81
CA TYR A 323 19.15 -2.30 -10.80
C TYR A 323 18.86 -1.53 -9.52
N LEU A 324 18.12 -0.43 -9.61
CA LEU A 324 17.53 0.25 -8.45
C LEU A 324 16.06 -0.12 -8.35
N ILE A 325 15.68 -0.72 -7.24
CA ILE A 325 14.28 -1.07 -6.92
C ILE A 325 13.87 -0.38 -5.62
N ASP A 326 12.69 0.24 -5.63
CA ASP A 326 12.07 0.87 -4.45
C ASP A 326 10.86 0.06 -3.99
N ASP A 327 10.77 -0.16 -2.69
CA ASP A 327 9.65 -0.88 -2.09
C ASP A 327 9.19 -0.22 -0.79
N PHE A 328 7.90 -0.28 -0.54
CA PHE A 328 7.27 0.24 0.67
C PHE A 328 7.33 -0.74 1.86
N ALA A 329 7.98 -1.89 1.68
CA ALA A 329 8.12 -2.92 2.70
C ALA A 329 8.59 -2.34 4.04
N HIS A 330 7.90 -2.68 5.11
CA HIS A 330 8.13 -2.07 6.43
C HIS A 330 7.87 -3.01 7.61
N ASN A 331 7.37 -4.22 7.35
CA ASN A 331 7.25 -5.29 8.33
C ASN A 331 8.17 -6.48 7.96
N PRO A 332 8.44 -7.41 8.89
CA PRO A 332 9.39 -8.51 8.66
C PRO A 332 9.12 -9.35 7.41
N SER A 333 7.88 -9.77 7.22
CA SER A 333 7.49 -10.64 6.10
C SER A 333 7.61 -9.93 4.74
N GLU A 334 7.22 -8.65 4.65
CA GLU A 334 7.34 -7.83 3.44
C GLU A 334 8.81 -7.60 3.06
N VAL A 335 9.66 -7.24 4.03
CA VAL A 335 11.09 -7.00 3.80
C VAL A 335 11.77 -8.27 3.28
N ALA A 336 11.53 -9.41 3.92
CA ALA A 336 12.05 -10.69 3.48
C ALA A 336 11.54 -11.09 2.08
N ALA A 337 10.25 -10.84 1.79
CA ALA A 337 9.66 -11.14 0.48
C ALA A 337 10.25 -10.26 -0.64
N ALA A 338 10.48 -8.96 -0.39
CA ALA A 338 11.11 -8.05 -1.33
C ALA A 338 12.56 -8.46 -1.66
N ILE A 339 13.35 -8.85 -0.64
CA ILE A 339 14.70 -9.38 -0.83
C ILE A 339 14.66 -10.62 -1.72
N ARG A 340 13.81 -11.61 -1.40
CA ARG A 340 13.69 -12.85 -2.19
C ARG A 340 13.25 -12.61 -3.63
N ALA A 341 12.40 -11.64 -3.87
CA ALA A 341 11.98 -11.25 -5.22
C ALA A 341 13.15 -10.66 -6.03
N CYS A 342 13.97 -9.82 -5.41
CA CYS A 342 15.17 -9.22 -6.03
C CYS A 342 16.28 -10.25 -6.30
N GLN A 343 16.38 -11.28 -5.49
CA GLN A 343 17.34 -12.37 -5.65
C GLN A 343 17.16 -13.18 -6.95
N GLN A 344 15.99 -13.12 -7.56
CA GLN A 344 15.72 -13.76 -8.86
C GLN A 344 16.17 -12.90 -10.06
N ILE A 345 16.60 -11.64 -9.81
CA ILE A 345 17.05 -10.71 -10.85
C ILE A 345 18.57 -10.74 -10.97
N CYS A 346 19.28 -10.68 -9.84
CA CYS A 346 20.74 -10.64 -9.78
C CYS A 346 21.29 -11.61 -8.74
N PRO A 347 22.56 -12.02 -8.91
CA PRO A 347 23.23 -12.88 -7.92
C PRO A 347 23.48 -12.20 -6.57
N THR A 348 23.43 -10.88 -6.52
CA THR A 348 23.64 -10.09 -5.30
C THR A 348 22.50 -9.11 -5.08
N VAL A 349 22.05 -8.97 -3.83
CA VAL A 349 21.12 -7.93 -3.39
C VAL A 349 21.79 -7.12 -2.29
N MET A 350 21.85 -5.81 -2.47
CA MET A 350 22.19 -4.85 -1.42
C MET A 350 20.88 -4.13 -1.00
N ALA A 351 20.35 -4.52 0.14
CA ALA A 351 19.04 -4.10 0.61
C ALA A 351 19.17 -3.04 1.71
N TYR A 352 18.81 -1.79 1.41
CA TYR A 352 18.72 -0.72 2.39
C TYR A 352 17.31 -0.64 2.98
N PHE A 353 17.21 -0.69 4.30
CA PHE A 353 15.96 -0.58 5.04
C PHE A 353 15.97 0.61 6.00
N GLN A 354 14.95 1.46 5.90
CA GLN A 354 14.72 2.57 6.82
C GLN A 354 13.54 2.28 7.75
N PRO A 355 13.75 2.04 9.05
CA PRO A 355 12.66 1.86 10.00
C PRO A 355 11.75 3.10 10.06
N HIS A 356 10.43 2.89 10.09
CA HIS A 356 9.43 3.95 9.96
C HIS A 356 8.91 4.52 11.29
N GLY A 357 9.60 4.21 12.41
CA GLY A 357 9.26 4.72 13.75
C GLY A 357 9.86 3.89 14.87
N PHE A 358 10.08 4.52 16.04
CA PHE A 358 10.66 3.86 17.21
C PHE A 358 9.73 2.80 17.83
N GLY A 359 8.42 3.07 17.86
CA GLY A 359 7.41 2.12 18.33
C GLY A 359 7.36 0.82 17.49
N PRO A 360 7.14 0.92 16.18
CA PRO A 360 7.22 -0.24 15.30
C PRO A 360 8.53 -1.00 15.40
N LEU A 361 9.68 -0.30 15.39
CA LEU A 361 10.99 -0.95 15.54
C LEU A 361 11.09 -1.75 16.84
N ARG A 362 10.66 -1.18 17.96
CA ARG A 362 10.66 -1.87 19.27
C ARG A 362 9.81 -3.13 19.24
N PHE A 363 8.67 -3.08 18.56
CA PHE A 363 7.74 -4.19 18.47
C PHE A 363 8.30 -5.33 17.62
N MET A 364 8.91 -5.02 16.46
CA MET A 364 9.22 -6.04 15.44
C MET A 364 10.71 -6.38 15.26
N HIS A 365 11.66 -5.73 15.97
CA HIS A 365 13.09 -5.88 15.67
C HIS A 365 13.59 -7.33 15.68
N LYS A 366 13.05 -8.19 16.56
CA LYS A 366 13.44 -9.61 16.65
C LYS A 366 12.94 -10.41 15.46
N ASP A 367 11.67 -10.21 15.09
CA ASP A 367 11.06 -10.89 13.95
C ASP A 367 11.71 -10.38 12.64
N LEU A 368 12.00 -9.08 12.55
CA LEU A 368 12.72 -8.50 11.42
C LEU A 368 14.12 -9.13 11.25
N ALA A 369 14.91 -9.20 12.33
CA ALA A 369 16.22 -9.84 12.28
C ALA A 369 16.12 -11.29 11.83
N LYS A 370 15.20 -12.07 12.41
CA LYS A 370 14.99 -13.48 12.09
C LYS A 370 14.58 -13.72 10.64
N ASP A 371 13.57 -12.97 10.15
CA ASP A 371 12.99 -13.22 8.82
C ASP A 371 13.91 -12.74 7.71
N VAL A 372 14.62 -11.61 7.93
CA VAL A 372 15.63 -11.10 7.00
C VAL A 372 16.85 -12.05 6.97
N ASP A 373 17.34 -12.50 8.13
CA ASP A 373 18.48 -13.43 8.23
C ASP A 373 18.18 -14.74 7.45
N ALA A 374 16.94 -15.23 7.57
CA ALA A 374 16.48 -16.40 6.82
C ALA A 374 16.28 -16.15 5.31
N ALA A 375 16.22 -14.91 4.87
CA ALA A 375 16.08 -14.54 3.47
C ALA A 375 17.42 -14.25 2.78
N LEU A 376 18.43 -13.78 3.50
CA LEU A 376 19.73 -13.40 2.93
C LEU A 376 20.53 -14.62 2.44
N ARG A 377 21.15 -14.47 1.28
CA ARG A 377 22.23 -15.35 0.79
C ARG A 377 23.58 -14.81 1.29
N GLU A 378 24.62 -15.62 1.24
CA GLU A 378 25.99 -15.20 1.59
C GLU A 378 26.49 -13.99 0.79
N SER A 379 26.01 -13.84 -0.46
CA SER A 379 26.37 -12.73 -1.35
C SER A 379 25.58 -11.45 -1.08
N ASP A 380 24.49 -11.50 -0.34
CA ASP A 380 23.62 -10.36 -0.09
C ASP A 380 24.09 -9.53 1.11
N THR A 381 23.68 -8.27 1.16
CA THR A 381 23.97 -7.37 2.28
C THR A 381 22.70 -6.63 2.70
N PHE A 382 22.41 -6.64 3.99
CA PHE A 382 21.30 -5.87 4.56
C PHE A 382 21.82 -4.63 5.30
N LEU A 383 21.40 -3.45 4.86
CA LEU A 383 21.79 -2.17 5.42
C LEU A 383 20.63 -1.57 6.20
N ILE A 384 20.87 -1.16 7.45
CA ILE A 384 19.85 -0.57 8.29
C ILE A 384 20.20 0.90 8.53
N GLY A 385 19.29 1.79 8.13
CA GLY A 385 19.41 3.22 8.38
C GLY A 385 18.80 3.66 9.69
N ASP A 386 18.95 4.95 9.98
CA ASP A 386 18.29 5.60 11.12
C ASP A 386 16.76 5.55 10.98
N VAL A 387 16.07 5.58 12.13
CA VAL A 387 14.61 5.63 12.17
C VAL A 387 14.12 6.93 11.52
N TYR A 388 13.23 6.82 10.54
CA TYR A 388 12.49 7.97 10.05
C TYR A 388 11.50 8.44 11.13
N TYR A 389 11.69 9.67 11.60
CA TYR A 389 10.88 10.25 12.64
C TYR A 389 9.97 11.36 12.09
N ALA A 390 8.68 11.07 12.00
CA ALA A 390 7.68 11.99 11.46
C ALA A 390 7.19 13.05 12.47
N GLY A 391 7.71 13.04 13.71
CA GLY A 391 7.30 13.93 14.78
C GLY A 391 6.40 13.24 15.84
N GLY A 392 6.05 13.96 16.89
CA GLY A 392 5.26 13.46 18.03
C GLY A 392 6.07 13.23 19.31
N THR A 393 5.40 12.69 20.35
CA THR A 393 5.97 12.42 21.68
C THR A 393 6.28 10.93 21.83
N VAL A 394 7.29 10.41 21.11
CA VAL A 394 7.69 9.00 21.23
C VAL A 394 9.00 8.85 21.99
N ASN A 395 9.12 7.79 22.76
CA ASN A 395 10.37 7.41 23.40
C ASN A 395 11.36 6.90 22.31
N LYS A 396 12.58 7.50 22.29
CA LYS A 396 13.65 7.21 21.31
C LYS A 396 14.75 6.33 21.90
N ASP A 397 14.38 5.40 22.77
CA ASP A 397 15.28 4.55 23.57
C ASP A 397 15.79 3.29 22.86
N ILE A 398 15.49 3.11 21.58
CA ILE A 398 15.95 1.98 20.77
C ILE A 398 16.81 2.46 19.59
N CYS A 399 18.00 1.85 19.42
CA CYS A 399 18.84 2.05 18.24
C CYS A 399 18.53 0.99 17.18
N PRO A 400 18.44 1.35 15.89
CA PRO A 400 18.26 0.38 14.82
C PRO A 400 19.36 -0.69 14.71
N SER A 401 20.57 -0.41 15.24
CA SER A 401 21.68 -1.38 15.29
C SER A 401 21.31 -2.70 15.96
N ILE A 402 20.31 -2.69 16.87
CA ILE A 402 19.81 -3.90 17.54
C ILE A 402 19.36 -5.00 16.56
N VAL A 403 18.93 -4.61 15.35
CA VAL A 403 18.54 -5.57 14.33
C VAL A 403 19.79 -6.25 13.74
N SER A 404 20.80 -5.46 13.30
CA SER A 404 22.05 -6.02 12.76
C SER A 404 22.85 -6.80 13.78
N GLU A 405 22.81 -6.40 15.05
CA GLU A 405 23.46 -7.11 16.17
C GLU A 405 22.81 -8.48 16.45
N ALA A 406 21.53 -8.64 16.14
CA ALA A 406 20.79 -9.89 16.33
C ALA A 406 20.88 -10.84 15.12
N MET A 407 21.41 -10.39 13.97
CA MET A 407 21.53 -11.17 12.75
C MET A 407 22.86 -11.92 12.69
N THR A 408 22.86 -13.07 12.00
CA THR A 408 24.05 -13.89 11.72
C THR A 408 24.58 -13.68 10.31
N GLY A 409 23.73 -13.20 9.39
CA GLY A 409 24.09 -12.85 8.02
C GLY A 409 24.80 -11.50 7.91
N ASN A 410 25.10 -11.09 6.68
CA ASN A 410 25.81 -9.85 6.40
C ASN A 410 24.86 -8.64 6.58
N ALA A 411 24.76 -8.11 7.78
CA ALA A 411 23.94 -6.97 8.14
C ALA A 411 24.77 -5.84 8.75
N VAL A 412 24.55 -4.60 8.30
CA VAL A 412 25.32 -3.43 8.73
C VAL A 412 24.39 -2.28 9.11
N PHE A 413 24.56 -1.72 10.30
CA PHE A 413 23.94 -0.46 10.66
C PHE A 413 24.74 0.70 10.06
N VAL A 414 24.14 1.43 9.14
CA VAL A 414 24.77 2.53 8.39
C VAL A 414 24.39 3.92 8.91
N GLY A 415 23.40 4.02 9.82
CA GLY A 415 22.96 5.29 10.38
C GLY A 415 22.27 6.21 9.38
N ASN A 416 22.75 7.44 9.26
CA ASN A 416 22.13 8.45 8.41
C ASN A 416 22.30 8.18 6.90
N LYS A 417 21.56 8.94 6.07
CA LYS A 417 21.57 8.78 4.61
C LYS A 417 22.93 9.05 3.97
N GLU A 418 23.72 9.97 4.51
CA GLU A 418 25.07 10.30 4.04
C GLU A 418 26.00 9.10 4.19
N ASN A 419 26.02 8.49 5.37
CA ASN A 419 26.82 7.30 5.65
C ASN A 419 26.34 6.10 4.82
N ALA A 420 25.03 5.92 4.69
CA ALA A 420 24.45 4.90 3.82
C ALA A 420 24.89 5.05 2.36
N SER A 421 24.84 6.30 1.84
CA SER A 421 25.29 6.61 0.47
C SER A 421 26.78 6.28 0.27
N ALA A 422 27.64 6.66 1.23
CA ALA A 422 29.07 6.36 1.18
C ALA A 422 29.31 4.85 1.19
N TYR A 423 28.68 4.13 2.14
CA TYR A 423 28.84 2.68 2.24
C TYR A 423 28.40 1.96 0.96
N ILE A 424 27.23 2.34 0.40
CA ILE A 424 26.70 1.73 -0.84
C ILE A 424 27.69 1.99 -2.00
N ALA A 425 28.16 3.22 -2.18
CA ALA A 425 29.08 3.57 -3.28
C ALA A 425 30.43 2.80 -3.20
N GLU A 426 30.94 2.55 -1.98
CA GLU A 426 32.19 1.84 -1.77
C GLU A 426 32.06 0.32 -1.91
N ASN A 427 30.87 -0.25 -1.62
CA ASN A 427 30.73 -1.71 -1.46
C ASN A 427 29.85 -2.37 -2.52
N ILE A 428 29.09 -1.61 -3.32
CA ILE A 428 28.22 -2.17 -4.35
C ILE A 428 29.02 -2.77 -5.49
N LYS A 429 28.73 -4.01 -5.84
CA LYS A 429 29.37 -4.74 -6.92
C LYS A 429 28.52 -4.70 -8.19
N ASP A 430 29.12 -5.09 -9.30
CA ASP A 430 28.38 -5.35 -10.54
C ASP A 430 27.43 -6.55 -10.35
N ASN A 431 26.38 -6.63 -11.18
CA ASN A 431 25.32 -7.65 -11.09
C ASN A 431 24.59 -7.62 -9.74
N THR A 432 24.20 -6.44 -9.27
CA THR A 432 23.54 -6.23 -7.98
C THR A 432 22.19 -5.56 -8.15
N VAL A 433 21.20 -5.97 -7.35
CA VAL A 433 20.00 -5.15 -7.09
C VAL A 433 20.26 -4.30 -5.86
N LEU A 434 20.22 -2.98 -6.03
CA LEU A 434 20.09 -2.02 -4.93
C LEU A 434 18.60 -1.89 -4.61
N LEU A 435 18.18 -2.53 -3.53
CA LEU A 435 16.80 -2.48 -3.04
C LEU A 435 16.69 -1.45 -1.91
N VAL A 436 15.81 -0.46 -2.07
CA VAL A 436 15.57 0.59 -1.06
C VAL A 436 14.18 0.40 -0.48
N MET A 437 14.09 0.26 0.85
CA MET A 437 12.84 -0.08 1.55
C MET A 437 12.53 0.86 2.71
N GLY A 438 11.23 1.15 2.90
CA GLY A 438 10.71 1.93 4.04
C GLY A 438 9.40 2.65 3.72
N ALA A 439 8.55 2.85 4.74
CA ALA A 439 7.17 3.29 4.52
C ALA A 439 6.94 4.80 4.56
N ARG A 440 7.49 5.51 5.53
CA ARG A 440 7.03 6.87 5.88
C ARG A 440 7.83 8.02 5.29
N ASP A 441 9.06 7.78 4.87
CA ASP A 441 9.90 8.82 4.30
C ASP A 441 9.50 9.11 2.85
N PRO A 442 8.94 10.28 2.53
CA PRO A 442 8.52 10.62 1.17
C PRO A 442 9.71 10.81 0.21
N ASN A 443 10.91 11.05 0.76
CA ASN A 443 12.13 11.30 -0.02
C ASN A 443 13.00 10.05 -0.16
N LEU A 444 12.50 8.87 0.20
CA LEU A 444 13.32 7.65 0.18
C LEU A 444 13.59 7.18 -1.25
N SER A 445 12.63 7.29 -2.15
CA SER A 445 12.82 7.01 -3.58
C SER A 445 13.85 7.96 -4.22
N GLU A 446 13.79 9.27 -3.88
CA GLU A 446 14.74 10.28 -4.34
C GLU A 446 16.16 9.98 -3.84
N PHE A 447 16.29 9.62 -2.57
CA PHE A 447 17.55 9.16 -1.99
C PHE A 447 18.15 7.96 -2.76
N GLY A 448 17.34 6.97 -3.11
CA GLY A 448 17.77 5.84 -3.93
C GLY A 448 18.26 6.28 -5.31
N ILE A 449 17.54 7.18 -5.98
CA ILE A 449 17.90 7.73 -7.29
C ILE A 449 19.20 8.53 -7.21
N GLU A 450 19.39 9.35 -6.17
CA GLU A 450 20.60 10.14 -5.98
C GLU A 450 21.86 9.26 -5.82
N ILE A 451 21.74 8.15 -5.08
CA ILE A 451 22.84 7.18 -4.98
C ILE A 451 23.09 6.51 -6.32
N PHE A 452 22.04 5.99 -6.93
CA PHE A 452 22.13 5.24 -8.19
C PHE A 452 22.78 6.05 -9.33
N ASN A 453 22.50 7.37 -9.39
CA ASN A 453 23.10 8.25 -10.38
C ASN A 453 24.61 8.50 -10.18
N LYS A 454 25.17 8.08 -9.04
CA LYS A 454 26.62 8.18 -8.74
C LYS A 454 27.36 6.87 -8.98
N LEU A 455 26.64 5.77 -9.27
CA LEU A 455 27.19 4.43 -9.52
C LEU A 455 27.54 4.22 -10.98
#